data_04a0ecc3d1aa8c6064aa058c97af7920
#
_entry.id   04a0ecc3d1aa8c6064aa058c97af7920
#
_cell.length_a   1.000
_cell.length_b   1.000
_cell.length_c   1.000
_cell.angle_alpha   90.00
_cell.angle_beta   90.00
_cell.angle_gamma   90.00
#
_symmetry.space_group_name_H-M   'P 1'
#
loop_
_entity.id
_entity.type
_entity.pdbx_description
1 polymer ?
#
loop_
_entity_poly.entity_id
_entity_poly.type
_entity_poly.pdbx_seq_one_letter_code
_entity_poly.pdbx_strand_id
1 'polypeptide(L)'
;MSSTGGLSDYSNKGQQARMAEAYRTGEDRSPGSMSTDASGWAGWILFAAVIMLLVGTFHVIQGLVALLKSDYYVVGSSGLVLNINYTAWGWIHIVGGVIAVAAGFALFRGKMWARVVGTAVACISAVVNVGFLAAYPLWSITVIALDVAIIMALTVHGSELSDV
;
A
#
# COMPACT_ATOMS: atom_id res chain seq x y z
N MET A 1 -48.02 -27.01 -56.75
CA MET A 1 -48.20 -26.20 -55.50
C MET A 1 -47.45 -26.89 -54.35
N SER A 2 -46.70 -26.15 -53.59
CA SER A 2 -46.01 -26.42 -52.33
C SER A 2 -44.51 -26.58 -52.43
N SER A 3 -43.79 -25.43 -52.43
CA SER A 3 -42.34 -25.41 -52.30
C SER A 3 -41.86 -24.33 -51.30
N THR A 4 -42.77 -23.79 -50.48
CA THR A 4 -42.45 -22.70 -49.53
C THR A 4 -42.12 -23.20 -48.12
N GLY A 5 -42.33 -24.49 -47.79
CA GLY A 5 -42.07 -25.02 -46.44
C GLY A 5 -40.59 -25.26 -46.11
N GLY A 6 -39.74 -25.44 -47.13
CA GLY A 6 -38.32 -25.75 -46.92
C GLY A 6 -37.46 -24.57 -46.47
N LEU A 7 -37.72 -23.39 -47.00
CA LEU A 7 -36.93 -22.19 -46.75
C LEU A 7 -37.10 -21.63 -45.31
N SER A 8 -38.32 -21.76 -44.76
CA SER A 8 -38.58 -21.33 -43.38
C SER A 8 -37.90 -22.25 -42.33
N ASP A 9 -37.76 -23.52 -42.64
CA ASP A 9 -37.17 -24.49 -41.74
C ASP A 9 -35.62 -24.33 -41.65
N TYR A 10 -34.98 -24.02 -42.81
CA TYR A 10 -33.54 -23.71 -42.83
C TYR A 10 -33.22 -22.41 -42.12
N SER A 11 -34.08 -21.37 -42.24
CA SER A 11 -33.92 -20.10 -41.56
C SER A 11 -33.99 -20.27 -40.04
N ASN A 12 -34.93 -21.09 -39.56
CA ASN A 12 -35.17 -21.29 -38.15
C ASN A 12 -34.03 -22.10 -37.51
N LYS A 13 -33.52 -23.12 -38.21
CA LYS A 13 -32.34 -23.90 -37.74
C LYS A 13 -31.07 -23.07 -37.69
N GLY A 14 -30.88 -22.14 -38.63
CA GLY A 14 -29.76 -21.20 -38.63
C GLY A 14 -29.82 -20.21 -37.46
N GLN A 15 -30.98 -19.73 -37.08
CA GLN A 15 -31.18 -18.86 -35.94
C GLN A 15 -30.96 -19.60 -34.60
N GLN A 16 -31.48 -20.82 -34.49
CA GLN A 16 -31.28 -21.65 -33.31
C GLN A 16 -29.79 -22.01 -33.10
N ALA A 17 -29.05 -22.31 -34.16
CA ALA A 17 -27.62 -22.58 -34.10
C ALA A 17 -26.84 -21.35 -33.63
N ARG A 18 -27.17 -20.15 -34.15
CA ARG A 18 -26.55 -18.87 -33.73
C ARG A 18 -26.86 -18.52 -32.27
N MET A 19 -28.09 -18.80 -31.81
CA MET A 19 -28.47 -18.58 -30.42
C MET A 19 -27.73 -19.58 -29.49
N ALA A 20 -27.61 -20.85 -29.89
CA ALA A 20 -26.88 -21.84 -29.13
C ALA A 20 -25.38 -21.52 -29.04
N GLU A 21 -24.81 -20.97 -30.11
CA GLU A 21 -23.42 -20.54 -30.15
C GLU A 21 -23.19 -19.27 -29.30
N ALA A 22 -24.12 -18.31 -29.37
CA ALA A 22 -24.12 -17.12 -28.50
C ALA A 22 -24.27 -17.49 -27.02
N TYR A 23 -25.08 -18.54 -26.73
CA TYR A 23 -25.22 -19.05 -25.36
C TYR A 23 -23.92 -19.72 -24.88
N ARG A 24 -23.26 -20.52 -25.72
CA ARG A 24 -21.97 -21.14 -25.41
C ARG A 24 -20.85 -20.12 -25.21
N THR A 25 -20.77 -19.11 -26.06
CA THR A 25 -19.78 -18.03 -25.92
C THR A 25 -20.11 -17.05 -24.79
N GLY A 26 -21.38 -16.99 -24.35
CA GLY A 26 -21.81 -16.22 -23.19
C GLY A 26 -21.59 -16.94 -21.86
N GLU A 27 -21.60 -18.28 -21.87
CA GLU A 27 -21.43 -19.12 -20.69
C GLU A 27 -19.95 -19.17 -20.22
N ASP A 28 -18.99 -18.95 -21.14
CA ASP A 28 -17.57 -18.78 -20.79
C ASP A 28 -17.26 -17.40 -20.15
N ARG A 29 -18.20 -16.48 -20.15
CA ARG A 29 -18.16 -15.29 -19.29
C ARG A 29 -18.83 -15.62 -17.95
N SER A 30 -18.21 -16.53 -17.20
CA SER A 30 -18.54 -16.74 -15.79
C SER A 30 -18.41 -15.40 -15.06
N PRO A 31 -19.49 -14.84 -14.47
CA PRO A 31 -19.40 -13.60 -13.67
C PRO A 31 -18.59 -13.77 -12.39
N GLY A 32 -17.98 -14.95 -12.18
CA GLY A 32 -17.28 -15.34 -10.96
C GLY A 32 -15.75 -15.18 -10.97
N SER A 33 -15.13 -14.78 -12.11
CA SER A 33 -13.68 -14.53 -12.12
C SER A 33 -13.34 -13.04 -12.04
N MET A 34 -14.28 -12.19 -11.62
CA MET A 34 -13.96 -10.81 -11.28
C MET A 34 -13.19 -10.78 -9.95
N SER A 35 -11.86 -10.88 -10.10
CA SER A 35 -10.93 -10.10 -9.28
C SER A 35 -10.92 -10.30 -7.76
N THR A 36 -10.71 -11.55 -7.30
CA THR A 36 -10.16 -11.74 -5.94
C THR A 36 -8.74 -11.16 -5.86
N ASP A 37 -8.00 -11.13 -6.95
CA ASP A 37 -6.65 -10.58 -6.98
C ASP A 37 -6.63 -9.04 -6.82
N ALA A 38 -7.51 -8.32 -7.53
CA ALA A 38 -7.60 -6.86 -7.40
C ALA A 38 -8.02 -6.39 -6.00
N SER A 39 -8.85 -7.16 -5.28
CA SER A 39 -9.26 -6.84 -3.90
C SER A 39 -8.15 -7.05 -2.88
N GLY A 40 -7.29 -8.06 -3.08
CA GLY A 40 -6.14 -8.34 -2.22
C GLY A 40 -5.13 -7.19 -2.24
N TRP A 41 -4.86 -6.63 -3.41
CA TRP A 41 -3.87 -5.55 -3.60
C TRP A 41 -4.34 -4.20 -3.05
N ALA A 42 -5.60 -3.87 -3.21
CA ALA A 42 -6.21 -2.70 -2.56
C ALA A 42 -6.03 -2.76 -1.04
N GLY A 43 -6.14 -3.95 -0.45
CA GLY A 43 -5.89 -4.19 0.98
C GLY A 43 -4.45 -3.87 1.41
N TRP A 44 -3.44 -4.26 0.62
CA TRP A 44 -2.04 -3.97 0.94
C TRP A 44 -1.68 -2.49 0.86
N ILE A 45 -2.20 -1.77 -0.14
CA ILE A 45 -2.03 -0.31 -0.26
C ILE A 45 -2.74 0.40 0.89
N LEU A 46 -3.95 -0.03 1.24
CA LEU A 46 -4.69 0.49 2.38
C LEU A 46 -3.92 0.26 3.69
N PHE A 47 -3.37 -0.93 3.88
CA PHE A 47 -2.53 -1.25 5.03
C PHE A 47 -1.32 -0.32 5.11
N ALA A 48 -0.56 -0.16 4.02
CA ALA A 48 0.58 0.76 3.96
C ALA A 48 0.17 2.20 4.29
N ALA A 49 -0.96 2.68 3.76
CA ALA A 49 -1.49 4.02 4.02
C ALA A 49 -1.83 4.21 5.50
N VAL A 50 -2.50 3.24 6.13
CA VAL A 50 -2.84 3.28 7.57
C VAL A 50 -1.58 3.27 8.43
N ILE A 51 -0.61 2.41 8.13
CA ILE A 51 0.65 2.38 8.87
C ILE A 51 1.40 3.71 8.73
N MET A 52 1.46 4.29 7.53
CA MET A 52 2.08 5.59 7.33
C MET A 52 1.39 6.72 8.11
N LEU A 53 0.07 6.71 8.21
CA LEU A 53 -0.68 7.67 9.03
C LEU A 53 -0.35 7.51 10.51
N LEU A 54 -0.33 6.29 11.02
CA LEU A 54 0.00 5.99 12.41
C LEU A 54 1.44 6.40 12.73
N VAL A 55 2.41 5.92 11.95
CA VAL A 55 3.83 6.22 12.15
C VAL A 55 4.08 7.72 12.03
N GLY A 56 3.52 8.38 11.02
CA GLY A 56 3.65 9.83 10.84
C GLY A 56 3.08 10.61 12.02
N THR A 57 1.92 10.21 12.54
CA THR A 57 1.32 10.82 13.72
C THR A 57 2.21 10.65 14.95
N PHE A 58 2.75 9.45 15.18
CA PHE A 58 3.69 9.21 16.28
C PHE A 58 4.96 10.03 16.15
N HIS A 59 5.50 10.18 14.94
CA HIS A 59 6.67 11.05 14.71
C HIS A 59 6.37 12.51 15.06
N VAL A 60 5.21 13.04 14.67
CA VAL A 60 4.80 14.40 15.05
C VAL A 60 4.72 14.54 16.57
N ILE A 61 4.09 13.58 17.25
CA ILE A 61 3.98 13.58 18.72
C ILE A 61 5.37 13.52 19.36
N GLN A 62 6.24 12.64 18.91
CA GLN A 62 7.61 12.51 19.41
C GLN A 62 8.41 13.80 19.20
N GLY A 63 8.27 14.43 18.03
CA GLY A 63 8.92 15.69 17.74
C GLY A 63 8.43 16.82 18.64
N LEU A 64 7.13 16.92 18.92
CA LEU A 64 6.57 17.88 19.86
C LEU A 64 7.08 17.64 21.28
N VAL A 65 7.11 16.38 21.73
CA VAL A 65 7.67 16.03 23.06
C VAL A 65 9.14 16.42 23.15
N ALA A 66 9.94 16.16 22.10
CA ALA A 66 11.35 16.53 22.06
C ALA A 66 11.58 18.05 22.16
N LEU A 67 10.69 18.85 21.55
CA LEU A 67 10.77 20.32 21.61
C LEU A 67 10.30 20.91 22.94
N LEU A 68 9.28 20.28 23.56
CA LEU A 68 8.65 20.81 24.76
C LEU A 68 9.27 20.31 26.07
N LYS A 69 9.86 19.10 26.06
CA LYS A 69 10.39 18.41 27.23
C LYS A 69 11.66 17.65 26.88
N SER A 70 12.78 18.35 26.77
CA SER A 70 14.10 17.76 26.52
C SER A 70 14.54 16.74 27.57
N ASP A 71 14.04 16.86 28.81
CA ASP A 71 14.42 16.02 29.96
C ASP A 71 13.87 14.58 29.88
N TYR A 72 12.86 14.33 29.01
CA TYR A 72 12.30 12.98 28.82
C TYR A 72 13.16 12.05 27.99
N TYR A 73 14.12 12.58 27.24
CA TYR A 73 15.05 11.82 26.41
C TYR A 73 16.36 11.49 27.14
N VAL A 74 16.26 11.16 28.43
CA VAL A 74 17.41 10.61 29.15
C VAL A 74 17.69 9.23 28.55
N VAL A 75 18.81 9.14 27.83
CA VAL A 75 19.32 7.89 27.25
C VAL A 75 19.47 6.88 28.39
N GLY A 76 18.64 5.83 28.34
CA GLY A 76 18.77 4.75 29.34
C GLY A 76 20.15 4.13 29.31
N SER A 77 20.48 3.40 30.35
CA SER A 77 21.77 2.77 30.71
C SER A 77 22.40 1.82 29.64
N SER A 78 21.98 1.83 28.43
CA SER A 78 22.49 1.01 27.33
C SER A 78 23.81 1.49 26.71
N GLY A 79 24.43 2.55 27.29
CA GLY A 79 25.78 3.01 26.92
C GLY A 79 25.89 3.75 25.56
N LEU A 80 24.81 3.93 24.83
CA LEU A 80 24.82 4.71 23.59
C LEU A 80 24.69 6.21 23.93
N VAL A 81 25.81 6.89 24.13
CA VAL A 81 25.87 8.35 24.34
C VAL A 81 25.82 9.03 22.99
N LEU A 82 24.59 9.24 22.46
CA LEU A 82 24.39 10.14 21.33
C LEU A 82 24.21 11.57 21.88
N ASN A 83 25.14 12.46 21.56
CA ASN A 83 24.99 13.89 21.82
C ASN A 83 23.98 14.45 20.81
N ILE A 84 22.68 14.29 21.09
CA ILE A 84 21.59 14.68 20.19
C ILE A 84 21.17 16.12 20.55
N ASN A 85 21.17 17.00 19.55
CA ASN A 85 20.47 18.27 19.66
C ASN A 85 18.96 18.01 19.60
N TYR A 86 18.30 17.99 20.77
CA TYR A 86 16.86 17.68 20.86
C TYR A 86 15.97 18.61 20.04
N THR A 87 16.39 19.85 19.83
CA THR A 87 15.68 20.79 18.96
C THR A 87 15.73 20.34 17.50
N ALA A 88 16.92 19.99 17.00
CA ALA A 88 17.06 19.45 15.64
C ALA A 88 16.33 18.12 15.48
N TRP A 89 16.45 17.23 16.46
CA TRP A 89 15.74 15.97 16.50
C TRP A 89 14.22 16.15 16.46
N GLY A 90 13.68 17.04 17.27
CA GLY A 90 12.24 17.36 17.30
C GLY A 90 11.73 17.86 15.96
N TRP A 91 12.45 18.79 15.32
CA TRP A 91 12.07 19.28 14.00
C TRP A 91 12.13 18.21 12.90
N ILE A 92 13.15 17.37 12.89
CA ILE A 92 13.26 16.24 11.94
C ILE A 92 12.03 15.33 12.07
N HIS A 93 11.63 15.00 13.31
CA HIS A 93 10.47 14.15 13.55
C HIS A 93 9.15 14.83 13.16
N ILE A 94 8.97 16.11 13.43
CA ILE A 94 7.76 16.84 13.02
C ILE A 94 7.66 16.89 11.50
N VAL A 95 8.71 17.33 10.82
CA VAL A 95 8.70 17.47 9.35
C VAL A 95 8.53 16.09 8.69
N GLY A 96 9.30 15.09 9.12
CA GLY A 96 9.18 13.72 8.62
C GLY A 96 7.79 13.12 8.88
N GLY A 97 7.23 13.35 10.06
CA GLY A 97 5.89 12.90 10.43
C GLY A 97 4.81 13.55 9.58
N VAL A 98 4.87 14.86 9.34
CA VAL A 98 3.93 15.56 8.46
C VAL A 98 4.01 15.03 7.03
N ILE A 99 5.21 14.80 6.51
CA ILE A 99 5.40 14.21 5.17
C ILE A 99 4.80 12.80 5.12
N ALA A 100 5.03 11.96 6.14
CA ALA A 100 4.48 10.62 6.21
C ALA A 100 2.95 10.62 6.26
N VAL A 101 2.34 11.52 7.06
CA VAL A 101 0.88 11.68 7.13
C VAL A 101 0.32 12.13 5.78
N ALA A 102 0.93 13.13 5.14
CA ALA A 102 0.51 13.61 3.82
C ALA A 102 0.60 12.51 2.76
N ALA A 103 1.69 11.74 2.77
CA ALA A 103 1.86 10.59 1.87
C ALA A 103 0.85 9.48 2.17
N GLY A 104 0.54 9.19 3.44
CA GLY A 104 -0.52 8.24 3.82
C GLY A 104 -1.87 8.62 3.23
N PHE A 105 -2.30 9.89 3.39
CA PHE A 105 -3.53 10.38 2.76
C PHE A 105 -3.49 10.34 1.23
N ALA A 106 -2.34 10.62 0.62
CA ALA A 106 -2.19 10.58 -0.82
C ALA A 106 -2.21 9.14 -1.38
N LEU A 107 -1.77 8.14 -0.60
CA LEU A 107 -1.89 6.72 -0.94
C LEU A 107 -3.35 6.28 -1.04
N PHE A 108 -4.24 6.74 -0.14
CA PHE A 108 -5.68 6.49 -0.25
C PHE A 108 -6.29 7.04 -1.55
N ARG A 109 -5.66 8.07 -2.15
CA ARG A 109 -6.06 8.66 -3.42
C ARG A 109 -5.32 8.09 -4.63
N GLY A 110 -4.56 7.03 -4.45
CA GLY A 110 -3.79 6.38 -5.52
C GLY A 110 -2.65 7.23 -6.12
N LYS A 111 -2.16 8.26 -5.41
CA LYS A 111 -1.15 9.16 -5.96
C LYS A 111 0.22 8.50 -6.04
N MET A 112 0.81 8.48 -7.24
CA MET A 112 2.12 7.87 -7.52
C MET A 112 3.25 8.46 -6.64
N TRP A 113 3.29 9.79 -6.46
CA TRP A 113 4.33 10.42 -5.64
C TRP A 113 4.35 9.91 -4.19
N ALA A 114 3.17 9.57 -3.65
CA ALA A 114 3.06 9.06 -2.29
C ALA A 114 3.71 7.68 -2.12
N ARG A 115 3.68 6.86 -3.17
CA ARG A 115 4.37 5.55 -3.20
C ARG A 115 5.88 5.73 -3.15
N VAL A 116 6.42 6.66 -3.95
CA VAL A 116 7.85 6.97 -3.96
C VAL A 116 8.29 7.49 -2.60
N VAL A 117 7.55 8.45 -2.03
CA VAL A 117 7.83 9.00 -0.70
C VAL A 117 7.72 7.92 0.38
N GLY A 118 6.66 7.11 0.36
CA GLY A 118 6.45 6.03 1.32
C GLY A 118 7.58 5.00 1.30
N THR A 119 8.00 4.59 0.08
CA THR A 119 9.13 3.66 -0.08
C THR A 119 10.43 4.29 0.41
N ALA A 120 10.71 5.55 0.10
CA ALA A 120 11.90 6.24 0.57
C ALA A 120 11.93 6.37 2.10
N VAL A 121 10.81 6.73 2.73
CA VAL A 121 10.67 6.81 4.19
C VAL A 121 10.91 5.45 4.83
N ALA A 122 10.31 4.38 4.30
CA ALA A 122 10.50 3.03 4.81
C ALA A 122 11.96 2.55 4.66
N CYS A 123 12.63 2.84 3.54
CA CYS A 123 14.04 2.53 3.36
C CYS A 123 14.93 3.26 4.38
N ILE A 124 14.70 4.55 4.60
CA ILE A 124 15.45 5.33 5.60
C ILE A 124 15.21 4.78 7.00
N SER A 125 13.95 4.49 7.34
CA SER A 125 13.56 3.89 8.62
C SER A 125 14.27 2.56 8.86
N ALA A 126 14.27 1.66 7.87
CA ALA A 126 14.94 0.36 7.96
C ALA A 126 16.45 0.52 8.22
N VAL A 127 17.13 1.41 7.48
CA VAL A 127 18.56 1.68 7.65
C VAL A 127 18.87 2.22 9.05
N VAL A 128 18.08 3.17 9.54
CA VAL A 128 18.22 3.73 10.88
C VAL A 128 18.02 2.64 11.93
N ASN A 129 17.01 1.78 11.78
CA ASN A 129 16.73 0.72 12.74
C ASN A 129 17.78 -0.41 12.73
N VAL A 130 18.50 -0.63 11.62
CA VAL A 130 19.68 -1.50 11.62
C VAL A 130 20.75 -0.95 12.58
N GLY A 131 20.98 0.37 12.62
CA GLY A 131 21.89 1.00 13.56
C GLY A 131 21.49 0.82 15.03
N PHE A 132 20.19 0.75 15.32
CA PHE A 132 19.65 0.54 16.67
C PHE A 132 19.50 -0.93 17.09
N LEU A 133 19.82 -1.87 16.19
CA LEU A 133 19.61 -3.31 16.44
C LEU A 133 20.31 -3.81 17.69
N ALA A 134 21.52 -3.32 17.96
CA ALA A 134 22.30 -3.71 19.15
C ALA A 134 21.70 -3.20 20.47
N ALA A 135 21.03 -2.03 20.44
CA ALA A 135 20.46 -1.41 21.63
C ALA A 135 19.01 -1.90 21.91
N TYR A 136 18.23 -2.10 20.86
CA TYR A 136 16.79 -2.44 20.94
C TYR A 136 16.40 -3.51 19.92
N PRO A 137 16.91 -4.76 20.06
CA PRO A 137 16.79 -5.78 19.00
C PRO A 137 15.36 -6.11 18.61
N LEU A 138 14.47 -6.36 19.58
CA LEU A 138 13.08 -6.72 19.32
C LEU A 138 12.32 -5.58 18.62
N TRP A 139 12.53 -4.35 19.06
CA TRP A 139 11.92 -3.18 18.46
C TRP A 139 12.40 -2.98 17.02
N SER A 140 13.71 -2.97 16.81
CA SER A 140 14.31 -2.75 15.50
C SER A 140 13.92 -3.83 14.50
N ILE A 141 13.91 -5.11 14.90
CA ILE A 141 13.44 -6.21 14.02
C ILE A 141 11.98 -6.00 13.62
N THR A 142 11.12 -5.62 14.56
CA THR A 142 9.70 -5.38 14.28
C THR A 142 9.53 -4.23 13.29
N VAL A 143 10.23 -3.11 13.49
CA VAL A 143 10.15 -1.95 12.57
C VAL A 143 10.70 -2.30 11.20
N ILE A 144 11.86 -2.96 11.11
CA ILE A 144 12.44 -3.40 9.82
C ILE A 144 11.48 -4.35 9.08
N ALA A 145 10.83 -5.27 9.78
CA ALA A 145 9.86 -6.17 9.16
C ALA A 145 8.65 -5.40 8.58
N LEU A 146 8.15 -4.38 9.31
CA LEU A 146 7.09 -3.50 8.82
C LEU A 146 7.55 -2.66 7.63
N ASP A 147 8.77 -2.12 7.68
CA ASP A 147 9.33 -1.34 6.57
C ASP A 147 9.45 -2.19 5.29
N VAL A 148 9.93 -3.43 5.42
CA VAL A 148 10.00 -4.39 4.29
C VAL A 148 8.60 -4.67 3.76
N ALA A 149 7.61 -4.90 4.62
CA ALA A 149 6.22 -5.13 4.20
C ALA A 149 5.65 -3.91 3.45
N ILE A 150 5.93 -2.69 3.91
CA ILE A 150 5.52 -1.44 3.25
C ILE A 150 6.21 -1.32 1.88
N ILE A 151 7.52 -1.53 1.81
CA ILE A 151 8.28 -1.48 0.55
C ILE A 151 7.69 -2.48 -0.46
N MET A 152 7.44 -3.72 -0.06
CA MET A 152 6.82 -4.73 -0.91
C MET A 152 5.43 -4.30 -1.37
N ALA A 153 4.59 -3.80 -0.47
CA ALA A 153 3.25 -3.33 -0.80
C ALA A 153 3.26 -2.20 -1.83
N LEU A 154 4.21 -1.28 -1.74
CA LEU A 154 4.27 -0.10 -2.60
C LEU A 154 5.02 -0.31 -3.92
N THR A 155 5.96 -1.29 -4.00
CA THR A 155 6.82 -1.49 -5.18
C THR A 155 6.33 -2.59 -6.09
N VAL A 156 5.91 -3.75 -5.56
CA VAL A 156 5.64 -4.95 -6.38
C VAL A 156 4.41 -4.79 -7.27
N HIS A 157 3.44 -3.95 -6.91
CA HIS A 157 2.17 -3.82 -7.64
C HIS A 157 1.81 -2.38 -8.00
N GLY A 158 2.83 -1.54 -8.20
CA GLY A 158 2.67 -0.14 -8.58
C GLY A 158 2.20 0.12 -10.00
N SER A 159 2.31 -0.84 -10.90
CA SER A 159 2.05 -0.65 -12.33
C SER A 159 0.58 -0.77 -12.74
N GLU A 160 -0.25 -1.45 -11.96
CA GLU A 160 -1.64 -1.75 -12.35
C GLU A 160 -2.64 -0.61 -12.17
N LEU A 161 -2.27 0.48 -11.45
CA LEU A 161 -3.14 1.64 -11.26
C LEU A 161 -2.82 2.81 -12.20
N SER A 162 -1.85 2.67 -13.11
CA SER A 162 -1.52 3.71 -14.09
C SER A 162 -2.40 3.67 -15.35
N ASP A 163 -3.25 2.67 -15.50
CA ASP A 163 -4.08 2.44 -16.68
C ASP A 163 -5.60 2.72 -16.44
N VAL A 164 -5.93 3.48 -15.40
CA VAL A 164 -7.31 3.93 -15.14
C VAL A 164 -7.41 5.44 -15.19
#